data_23fef283acfbdab57b6a66931c40344d
#
_entry.id   23fef283acfbdab57b6a66931c40344d
#
_cell.length_a   1.000
_cell.length_b   1.000
_cell.length_c   1.000
_cell.angle_alpha   90.00
_cell.angle_beta   90.00
_cell.angle_gamma   90.00
#
_symmetry.space_group_name_H-M   'P 1'
#
loop_
_entity.id
_entity.type
_entity.pdbx_description
1 polymer ?
#
loop_
_entity_poly.entity_id
_entity_poly.type
_entity_poly.pdbx_seq_one_letter_code
_entity_poly.pdbx_strand_id
1 'polypeptide(L)'
;MCTAATYKTKDFYFGRTLDYEFSYGDEVTVTPRNFCFRFRHMSEVKTHYAMIGMAYVADDYPPYYDAVNEKGLGMAGLNFVGNAKYQDVQAGRENVAQFEFIPWILSQCATVLEARKVLEKMNLVGTPYSEKLPCASLHWMIADKDAAIVVECVEDGLHVYDNPVGVLTNNPPFPVQMFMLNNYMHVSPSQPENHFAKELPLATYSRGMGGLGLPGDLSSASRFAKVAFTKLHAISGESEAESVSQFFHILGSVEQQRGCCEVEPGKYEITIYTSCVNADKGIYYYTTYENHQIQAVDMHRENLDGDTLRRYPLVNEEQIRVVN
;
A
#
# COMPACT_ATOMS: atom_id res chain seq x y z
N MET A 1 -3.55 6.70 -9.10
CA MET A 1 -2.21 6.08 -8.83
C MET A 1 -2.10 5.66 -7.37
N CYS A 2 -0.99 5.10 -6.92
CA CYS A 2 -0.84 4.61 -5.54
C CYS A 2 0.62 4.39 -5.19
N THR A 3 0.94 4.42 -3.89
CA THR A 3 2.27 4.06 -3.39
C THR A 3 2.10 3.29 -2.08
N ALA A 4 2.62 2.07 -1.98
CA ALA A 4 2.66 1.29 -0.75
C ALA A 4 4.09 1.20 -0.22
N ALA A 5 4.25 1.17 1.09
CA ALA A 5 5.54 1.06 1.74
C ALA A 5 5.46 0.24 3.03
N THR A 6 6.61 -0.31 3.41
CA THR A 6 6.85 -0.88 4.74
C THR A 6 7.82 0.02 5.49
N TYR A 7 7.78 0.00 6.81
CA TYR A 7 8.76 0.64 7.66
C TYR A 7 8.94 -0.18 8.94
N LYS A 8 10.16 -0.34 9.41
CA LYS A 8 10.44 -1.12 10.60
C LYS A 8 11.32 -0.30 11.55
N THR A 9 10.84 -0.13 12.76
CA THR A 9 11.57 0.40 13.90
C THR A 9 11.56 -0.66 14.99
N LYS A 10 11.03 -0.38 16.18
CA LYS A 10 10.70 -1.39 17.18
C LYS A 10 9.56 -2.28 16.69
N ASP A 11 8.50 -1.66 16.15
CA ASP A 11 7.35 -2.34 15.56
C ASP A 11 7.45 -2.32 14.02
N PHE A 12 6.64 -3.15 13.36
CA PHE A 12 6.52 -3.18 11.91
C PHE A 12 5.31 -2.36 11.45
N TYR A 13 5.52 -1.52 10.45
CA TYR A 13 4.52 -0.64 9.86
C TYR A 13 4.32 -0.96 8.38
N PHE A 14 3.06 -0.95 7.97
CA PHE A 14 2.63 -1.16 6.60
C PHE A 14 1.57 -0.13 6.24
N GLY A 15 1.59 0.42 5.04
CA GLY A 15 0.55 1.36 4.60
C GLY A 15 0.76 1.86 3.18
N ARG A 16 -0.12 2.77 2.76
CA ARG A 16 -0.13 3.27 1.39
C ARG A 16 -0.71 4.67 1.26
N THR A 17 -0.50 5.29 0.09
CA THR A 17 -1.36 6.35 -0.44
C THR A 17 -2.40 5.75 -1.40
N LEU A 18 -3.65 6.20 -1.36
CA LEU A 18 -4.62 6.00 -2.42
C LEU A 18 -4.72 7.29 -3.22
N ASP A 19 -4.22 7.28 -4.45
CA ASP A 19 -4.23 8.45 -5.32
C ASP A 19 -5.26 8.23 -6.43
N TYR A 20 -6.31 9.07 -6.45
CA TYR A 20 -7.43 8.98 -7.39
C TYR A 20 -8.16 10.33 -7.49
N GLU A 21 -9.14 10.46 -8.40
CA GLU A 21 -9.87 11.72 -8.60
C GLU A 21 -10.96 11.97 -7.57
N PHE A 22 -11.47 10.90 -6.94
CA PHE A 22 -12.53 10.97 -5.93
C PHE A 22 -12.52 9.75 -5.02
N SER A 23 -13.11 9.89 -3.81
CA SER A 23 -13.37 8.78 -2.90
C SER A 23 -14.68 8.08 -3.28
N TYR A 24 -14.68 6.75 -3.23
CA TYR A 24 -15.90 5.93 -3.40
C TYR A 24 -16.77 5.87 -2.12
N GLY A 25 -16.35 6.53 -1.05
CA GLY A 25 -16.94 6.38 0.29
C GLY A 25 -16.12 5.39 1.11
N ASP A 26 -14.80 5.60 1.08
CA ASP A 26 -13.83 4.76 1.76
C ASP A 26 -13.97 4.88 3.26
N GLU A 27 -13.78 3.77 3.98
CA GLU A 27 -13.90 3.71 5.42
C GLU A 27 -12.95 2.68 6.02
N VAL A 28 -12.47 2.95 7.25
CA VAL A 28 -11.70 1.95 7.98
C VAL A 28 -12.67 0.87 8.46
N THR A 29 -12.37 -0.38 8.08
CA THR A 29 -13.23 -1.52 8.40
C THR A 29 -12.46 -2.56 9.18
N VAL A 30 -13.04 -3.01 10.32
CA VAL A 30 -12.57 -4.17 11.08
C VAL A 30 -13.46 -5.35 10.74
N THR A 31 -12.86 -6.42 10.20
CA THR A 31 -13.53 -7.70 9.97
C THR A 31 -13.17 -8.65 11.11
N PRO A 32 -14.12 -9.03 11.98
CA PRO A 32 -13.87 -9.93 13.09
C PRO A 32 -13.75 -11.39 12.63
N ARG A 33 -13.21 -12.27 13.49
CA ARG A 33 -12.84 -13.66 13.18
C ARG A 33 -13.97 -14.54 12.66
N ASN A 34 -15.21 -14.27 13.06
CA ASN A 34 -16.37 -15.09 12.70
C ASN A 34 -17.26 -14.43 11.63
N PHE A 35 -16.78 -13.34 11.00
CA PHE A 35 -17.43 -12.81 9.81
C PHE A 35 -17.36 -13.84 8.68
N CYS A 36 -18.52 -14.16 8.06
CA CYS A 36 -18.59 -15.18 7.04
C CYS A 36 -18.21 -14.60 5.67
N PHE A 37 -16.98 -14.84 5.21
CA PHE A 37 -16.61 -14.55 3.83
C PHE A 37 -17.22 -15.55 2.87
N ARG A 38 -17.98 -15.05 1.89
CA ARG A 38 -18.57 -15.82 0.77
C ARG A 38 -17.83 -15.45 -0.51
N PHE A 39 -16.83 -16.25 -0.85
CA PHE A 39 -16.03 -16.06 -2.05
C PHE A 39 -16.77 -16.54 -3.31
N ARG A 40 -16.54 -15.87 -4.44
CA ARG A 40 -17.26 -16.13 -5.72
C ARG A 40 -17.03 -17.55 -6.28
N HIS A 41 -15.81 -18.04 -6.15
CA HIS A 41 -15.39 -19.31 -6.73
C HIS A 41 -14.88 -20.32 -5.70
N MET A 42 -14.92 -19.97 -4.43
CA MET A 42 -14.43 -20.81 -3.33
C MET A 42 -15.54 -21.04 -2.31
N SER A 43 -15.35 -22.01 -1.44
CA SER A 43 -16.25 -22.23 -0.31
C SER A 43 -16.22 -21.06 0.68
N GLU A 44 -17.32 -20.85 1.38
CA GLU A 44 -17.40 -19.86 2.45
C GLU A 44 -16.39 -20.16 3.56
N VAL A 45 -15.80 -19.09 4.12
CA VAL A 45 -14.89 -19.15 5.28
C VAL A 45 -15.56 -18.49 6.47
N LYS A 46 -15.90 -19.31 7.47
CA LYS A 46 -16.68 -18.87 8.67
C LYS A 46 -15.80 -18.44 9.84
N THR A 47 -14.55 -18.86 9.85
CA THR A 47 -13.59 -18.51 10.90
C THR A 47 -12.24 -18.27 10.28
N HIS A 48 -11.65 -17.15 10.61
CA HIS A 48 -10.39 -16.67 10.01
C HIS A 48 -9.67 -15.69 10.95
N TYR A 49 -8.52 -15.19 10.58
CA TYR A 49 -7.87 -14.10 11.30
C TYR A 49 -8.69 -12.81 11.17
N ALA A 50 -8.86 -12.09 12.27
CA ALA A 50 -9.43 -10.74 12.22
C ALA A 50 -8.48 -9.82 11.44
N MET A 51 -9.06 -8.83 10.75
CA MET A 51 -8.29 -7.87 9.96
C MET A 51 -8.87 -6.46 10.05
N ILE A 52 -8.01 -5.48 9.85
CA ILE A 52 -8.35 -4.06 9.77
C ILE A 52 -7.76 -3.46 8.52
N GLY A 53 -8.48 -2.62 7.82
CA GLY A 53 -8.01 -1.97 6.61
C GLY A 53 -8.96 -0.92 6.08
N MET A 54 -8.56 -0.28 4.98
CA MET A 54 -9.41 0.64 4.22
C MET A 54 -10.19 -0.13 3.17
N ALA A 55 -11.50 0.06 3.15
CA ALA A 55 -12.41 -0.61 2.22
C ALA A 55 -13.51 0.33 1.72
N TYR A 56 -14.07 0.01 0.57
CA TYR A 56 -15.39 0.46 0.16
C TYR A 56 -16.38 -0.67 0.45
N VAL A 57 -17.15 -0.59 1.56
CA VAL A 57 -18.06 -1.67 1.94
C VAL A 57 -19.33 -1.60 1.10
N ALA A 58 -19.56 -2.65 0.32
CA ALA A 58 -20.76 -2.81 -0.51
C ALA A 58 -21.42 -4.15 -0.20
N ASP A 59 -22.75 -4.16 -0.05
CA ASP A 59 -23.54 -5.37 0.24
C ASP A 59 -22.97 -6.21 1.41
N ASP A 60 -22.56 -5.53 2.48
CA ASP A 60 -21.91 -6.13 3.66
C ASP A 60 -20.61 -6.91 3.36
N TYR A 61 -19.98 -6.68 2.22
CA TYR A 61 -18.68 -7.22 1.86
C TYR A 61 -17.63 -6.11 1.80
N PRO A 62 -16.42 -6.30 2.39
CA PRO A 62 -15.34 -5.32 2.39
C PRO A 62 -14.30 -5.60 1.29
N PRO A 63 -14.44 -5.09 0.06
CA PRO A 63 -13.35 -5.10 -0.91
C PRO A 63 -12.27 -4.11 -0.44
N TYR A 64 -11.27 -4.64 0.23
CA TYR A 64 -10.16 -3.87 0.78
C TYR A 64 -9.24 -3.29 -0.30
N TYR A 65 -8.78 -2.06 -0.10
CA TYR A 65 -7.67 -1.46 -0.83
C TYR A 65 -6.32 -1.84 -0.20
N ASP A 66 -6.28 -1.85 1.14
CA ASP A 66 -5.19 -2.32 1.99
C ASP A 66 -5.74 -2.82 3.31
N ALA A 67 -5.09 -3.80 3.88
CA ALA A 67 -5.44 -4.30 5.21
C ALA A 67 -4.24 -4.99 5.87
N VAL A 68 -4.32 -5.14 7.19
CA VAL A 68 -3.41 -5.95 8.01
C VAL A 68 -4.26 -6.89 8.86
N ASN A 69 -3.84 -8.15 9.00
CA ASN A 69 -4.51 -9.06 9.91
C ASN A 69 -3.89 -9.04 11.33
N GLU A 70 -4.57 -9.65 12.28
CA GLU A 70 -4.14 -9.75 13.69
C GLU A 70 -2.82 -10.50 13.92
N LYS A 71 -2.24 -11.11 12.88
CA LYS A 71 -0.94 -11.77 12.90
C LYS A 71 0.20 -10.88 12.40
N GLY A 72 -0.14 -9.68 11.91
CA GLY A 72 0.82 -8.70 11.41
C GLY A 72 1.18 -8.86 9.93
N LEU A 73 0.44 -9.67 9.16
CA LEU A 73 0.58 -9.72 7.72
C LEU A 73 -0.22 -8.60 7.09
N GLY A 74 0.42 -7.76 6.27
CA GLY A 74 -0.18 -6.66 5.52
C GLY A 74 -0.26 -6.95 4.03
N MET A 75 -1.31 -6.43 3.39
CA MET A 75 -1.49 -6.50 1.94
C MET A 75 -2.17 -5.26 1.40
N ALA A 76 -1.71 -4.78 0.23
CA ALA A 76 -2.30 -3.65 -0.49
C ALA A 76 -2.39 -3.95 -1.98
N GLY A 77 -3.51 -3.56 -2.61
CA GLY A 77 -3.71 -3.61 -4.05
C GLY A 77 -3.50 -2.23 -4.68
N LEU A 78 -2.70 -2.14 -5.73
CA LEU A 78 -2.35 -0.91 -6.42
C LEU A 78 -2.71 -1.03 -7.90
N ASN A 79 -3.05 0.09 -8.52
CA ASN A 79 -3.46 0.13 -9.93
C ASN A 79 -2.32 -0.30 -10.86
N PHE A 80 -2.61 -1.23 -11.80
CA PHE A 80 -1.66 -1.83 -12.73
C PHE A 80 -2.23 -1.93 -14.14
N VAL A 81 -2.84 -0.85 -14.59
CA VAL A 81 -3.55 -0.76 -15.88
C VAL A 81 -2.62 -1.08 -17.05
N GLY A 82 -3.14 -1.88 -18.00
CA GLY A 82 -2.42 -2.28 -19.21
C GLY A 82 -1.46 -3.46 -19.01
N ASN A 83 -1.15 -3.84 -17.76
CA ASN A 83 -0.30 -5.00 -17.47
C ASN A 83 -1.08 -6.13 -16.79
N ALA A 84 -2.03 -5.80 -15.89
CA ALA A 84 -2.82 -6.81 -15.21
C ALA A 84 -3.65 -7.65 -16.21
N LYS A 85 -3.50 -8.98 -16.12
CA LYS A 85 -4.21 -9.95 -16.97
C LYS A 85 -4.61 -11.13 -16.10
N TYR A 86 -5.88 -11.15 -15.70
CA TYR A 86 -6.40 -12.27 -14.90
C TYR A 86 -6.80 -13.44 -15.78
N GLN A 87 -6.76 -14.64 -15.22
CA GLN A 87 -7.04 -15.88 -15.92
C GLN A 87 -8.52 -16.26 -15.79
N ASP A 88 -8.97 -17.18 -16.65
CA ASP A 88 -10.25 -17.83 -16.47
C ASP A 88 -10.21 -18.84 -15.31
N VAL A 89 -11.39 -19.27 -14.83
CA VAL A 89 -11.51 -20.31 -13.81
C VAL A 89 -10.81 -21.59 -14.25
N GLN A 90 -9.93 -22.13 -13.42
CA GLN A 90 -9.15 -23.34 -13.68
C GLN A 90 -9.57 -24.47 -12.74
N ALA A 91 -9.87 -25.65 -13.29
CA ALA A 91 -10.17 -26.83 -12.50
C ALA A 91 -8.96 -27.27 -11.67
N GLY A 92 -9.19 -27.61 -10.39
CA GLY A 92 -8.13 -28.05 -9.47
C GLY A 92 -7.26 -26.94 -8.91
N ARG A 93 -7.56 -25.67 -9.17
CA ARG A 93 -6.92 -24.51 -8.56
C ARG A 93 -7.87 -23.82 -7.58
N GLU A 94 -7.31 -23.09 -6.62
CA GLU A 94 -8.04 -22.17 -5.76
C GLU A 94 -8.31 -20.88 -6.56
N ASN A 95 -9.51 -20.77 -7.13
CA ASN A 95 -9.90 -19.64 -7.97
C ASN A 95 -10.38 -18.48 -7.10
N VAL A 96 -9.68 -17.37 -7.11
CA VAL A 96 -9.95 -16.19 -6.28
C VAL A 96 -10.24 -15.00 -7.17
N ALA A 97 -11.38 -14.34 -6.98
CA ALA A 97 -11.66 -13.10 -7.69
C ALA A 97 -10.70 -11.99 -7.21
N GLN A 98 -10.30 -11.10 -8.12
CA GLN A 98 -9.27 -10.10 -7.81
C GLN A 98 -9.64 -9.18 -6.62
N PHE A 99 -10.93 -8.84 -6.43
CA PHE A 99 -11.39 -8.03 -5.31
C PHE A 99 -11.45 -8.79 -3.98
N GLU A 100 -11.39 -10.12 -4.02
CA GLU A 100 -11.36 -11.02 -2.87
C GLU A 100 -9.93 -11.38 -2.42
N PHE A 101 -8.92 -10.98 -3.19
CA PHE A 101 -7.57 -11.46 -2.99
C PHE A 101 -6.97 -11.02 -1.65
N ILE A 102 -7.20 -9.77 -1.23
CA ILE A 102 -6.74 -9.29 0.08
C ILE A 102 -7.37 -10.08 1.23
N PRO A 103 -8.72 -10.16 1.35
CA PRO A 103 -9.31 -10.95 2.43
C PRO A 103 -9.02 -12.44 2.32
N TRP A 104 -8.83 -13.00 1.10
CA TRP A 104 -8.45 -14.39 0.93
C TRP A 104 -7.10 -14.72 1.55
N ILE A 105 -6.07 -13.93 1.27
CA ILE A 105 -4.73 -14.13 1.84
C ILE A 105 -4.73 -13.85 3.34
N LEU A 106 -5.27 -12.71 3.77
CA LEU A 106 -5.21 -12.28 5.16
C LEU A 106 -6.06 -13.14 6.10
N SER A 107 -7.08 -13.83 5.59
CA SER A 107 -7.91 -14.72 6.37
C SER A 107 -7.19 -15.98 6.88
N GLN A 108 -6.15 -16.44 6.17
CA GLN A 108 -5.53 -17.74 6.39
C GLN A 108 -4.01 -17.71 6.60
N CYS A 109 -3.33 -16.64 6.20
CA CYS A 109 -1.87 -16.54 6.27
C CYS A 109 -1.45 -15.61 7.41
N ALA A 110 -0.50 -16.06 8.24
CA ALA A 110 0.11 -15.25 9.28
C ALA A 110 1.42 -14.57 8.82
N THR A 111 2.06 -15.11 7.77
CA THR A 111 3.37 -14.67 7.30
C THR A 111 3.44 -14.65 5.78
N VAL A 112 4.40 -13.89 5.23
CA VAL A 112 4.75 -13.91 3.80
C VAL A 112 5.11 -15.33 3.33
N LEU A 113 5.78 -16.12 4.17
CA LEU A 113 6.13 -17.50 3.84
C LEU A 113 4.90 -18.38 3.65
N GLU A 114 3.87 -18.21 4.48
CA GLU A 114 2.58 -18.92 4.32
C GLU A 114 1.84 -18.42 3.07
N ALA A 115 1.82 -17.11 2.84
CA ALA A 115 1.21 -16.54 1.65
C ALA A 115 1.83 -17.10 0.36
N ARG A 116 3.16 -17.27 0.28
CA ARG A 116 3.82 -17.90 -0.88
C ARG A 116 3.29 -19.30 -1.17
N LYS A 117 3.07 -20.13 -0.13
CA LYS A 117 2.54 -21.49 -0.31
C LYS A 117 1.11 -21.51 -0.83
N VAL A 118 0.30 -20.52 -0.43
CA VAL A 118 -1.06 -20.35 -0.94
C VAL A 118 -1.01 -19.90 -2.40
N LEU A 119 -0.13 -18.94 -2.73
CA LEU A 119 0.04 -18.42 -4.10
C LEU A 119 0.41 -19.49 -5.13
N GLU A 120 1.15 -20.54 -4.74
CA GLU A 120 1.52 -21.65 -5.63
C GLU A 120 0.29 -22.43 -6.15
N LYS A 121 -0.80 -22.46 -5.39
CA LYS A 121 -2.00 -23.25 -5.67
C LYS A 121 -3.16 -22.44 -6.24
N MET A 122 -3.11 -21.12 -6.07
CA MET A 122 -4.19 -20.25 -6.46
C MET A 122 -4.18 -19.89 -7.96
N ASN A 123 -5.32 -19.41 -8.41
CA ASN A 123 -5.54 -18.80 -9.71
C ASN A 123 -6.33 -17.50 -9.50
N LEU A 124 -5.81 -16.38 -10.02
CA LEU A 124 -6.46 -15.09 -9.91
C LEU A 124 -7.42 -14.88 -11.08
N VAL A 125 -8.70 -14.71 -10.78
CA VAL A 125 -9.78 -14.67 -11.76
C VAL A 125 -10.30 -13.24 -11.94
N GLY A 126 -10.53 -12.88 -13.21
CA GLY A 126 -11.12 -11.59 -13.59
C GLY A 126 -12.63 -11.55 -13.41
N THR A 127 -13.10 -11.58 -12.16
CA THR A 127 -14.53 -11.53 -11.84
C THR A 127 -14.91 -10.14 -11.36
N PRO A 128 -15.86 -9.41 -11.99
CA PRO A 128 -16.32 -8.13 -11.49
C PRO A 128 -17.07 -8.31 -10.16
N TYR A 129 -16.95 -7.32 -9.27
CA TYR A 129 -17.76 -7.30 -8.05
C TYR A 129 -19.26 -7.18 -8.39
N SER A 130 -19.58 -6.22 -9.27
CA SER A 130 -20.92 -5.99 -9.81
C SER A 130 -20.82 -5.31 -11.17
N GLU A 131 -21.96 -5.08 -11.84
CA GLU A 131 -22.00 -4.29 -13.09
C GLU A 131 -21.47 -2.86 -12.91
N LYS A 132 -21.65 -2.27 -11.72
CA LYS A 132 -21.18 -0.91 -11.39
C LYS A 132 -19.73 -0.87 -10.93
N LEU A 133 -19.18 -1.99 -10.46
CA LEU A 133 -17.82 -2.14 -9.99
C LEU A 133 -17.12 -3.23 -10.82
N PRO A 134 -16.59 -2.85 -11.99
CA PRO A 134 -15.92 -3.78 -12.90
C PRO A 134 -14.61 -4.29 -12.29
N CYS A 135 -14.01 -5.26 -12.96
CA CYS A 135 -12.73 -5.83 -12.57
C CYS A 135 -11.62 -4.77 -12.60
N ALA A 136 -11.06 -4.44 -11.45
CA ALA A 136 -9.95 -3.51 -11.36
C ALA A 136 -8.63 -4.18 -11.77
N SER A 137 -7.83 -3.48 -12.56
CA SER A 137 -6.48 -3.93 -12.96
C SER A 137 -5.50 -3.62 -11.85
N LEU A 138 -5.11 -4.62 -11.06
CA LEU A 138 -4.27 -4.46 -9.86
C LEU A 138 -3.05 -5.37 -9.89
N HIS A 139 -2.03 -4.96 -9.12
CA HIS A 139 -0.98 -5.79 -8.56
C HIS A 139 -0.89 -5.55 -7.06
N TRP A 140 -0.19 -6.40 -6.32
CA TRP A 140 -0.27 -6.37 -4.86
C TRP A 140 1.10 -6.44 -4.21
N MET A 141 1.24 -5.76 -3.07
CA MET A 141 2.31 -5.97 -2.12
C MET A 141 1.78 -6.72 -0.91
N ILE A 142 2.49 -7.77 -0.51
CA ILE A 142 2.24 -8.54 0.72
C ILE A 142 3.50 -8.44 1.56
N ALA A 143 3.37 -8.09 2.83
CA ALA A 143 4.53 -7.92 3.70
C ALA A 143 4.22 -8.25 5.16
N ASP A 144 5.22 -8.78 5.84
CA ASP A 144 5.30 -8.92 7.28
C ASP A 144 6.61 -8.28 7.81
N LYS A 145 6.89 -8.43 9.09
CA LYS A 145 8.09 -7.86 9.72
C LYS A 145 9.42 -8.39 9.17
N ASP A 146 9.41 -9.51 8.46
CA ASP A 146 10.61 -10.24 8.03
C ASP A 146 10.80 -10.21 6.51
N ALA A 147 9.73 -10.04 5.73
CA ALA A 147 9.78 -10.08 4.27
C ALA A 147 8.70 -9.21 3.60
N ALA A 148 8.95 -8.84 2.36
CA ALA A 148 7.94 -8.29 1.46
C ALA A 148 8.02 -8.96 0.09
N ILE A 149 6.88 -9.14 -0.56
CA ILE A 149 6.75 -9.67 -1.92
C ILE A 149 5.79 -8.82 -2.74
N VAL A 150 5.96 -8.89 -4.05
CA VAL A 150 5.02 -8.33 -5.03
C VAL A 150 4.39 -9.46 -5.82
N VAL A 151 3.08 -9.37 -6.02
CA VAL A 151 2.30 -10.33 -6.80
C VAL A 151 1.73 -9.61 -8.02
N GLU A 152 2.11 -10.05 -9.21
CA GLU A 152 1.65 -9.53 -10.50
C GLU A 152 1.04 -10.67 -11.32
N CYS A 153 -0.22 -10.52 -11.75
CA CYS A 153 -0.86 -11.42 -12.70
C CYS A 153 -0.88 -10.75 -14.07
N VAL A 154 -0.06 -11.25 -14.96
CA VAL A 154 0.17 -10.71 -16.30
C VAL A 154 -0.14 -11.76 -17.37
N GLU A 155 0.14 -11.48 -18.65
CA GLU A 155 -0.30 -12.33 -19.76
C GLU A 155 0.21 -13.78 -19.69
N ASP A 156 1.43 -13.99 -19.20
CA ASP A 156 2.06 -15.31 -19.03
C ASP A 156 1.82 -15.96 -17.65
N GLY A 157 0.99 -15.34 -16.79
CA GLY A 157 0.54 -15.92 -15.53
C GLY A 157 0.79 -15.08 -14.27
N LEU A 158 0.74 -15.75 -13.12
CA LEU A 158 0.98 -15.15 -11.80
C LEU A 158 2.47 -15.20 -11.46
N HIS A 159 3.05 -14.04 -11.20
CA HIS A 159 4.42 -13.89 -10.77
C HIS A 159 4.51 -13.40 -9.33
N VAL A 160 5.47 -13.92 -8.59
CA VAL A 160 5.76 -13.53 -7.21
C VAL A 160 7.23 -13.13 -7.12
N TYR A 161 7.48 -11.86 -6.81
CA TYR A 161 8.83 -11.30 -6.71
C TYR A 161 9.19 -10.98 -5.26
N ASP A 162 10.45 -11.22 -4.89
CA ASP A 162 10.99 -10.67 -3.65
C ASP A 162 11.09 -9.16 -3.75
N ASN A 163 10.64 -8.46 -2.70
CA ASN A 163 10.68 -7.01 -2.64
C ASN A 163 11.63 -6.53 -1.51
N PRO A 164 12.94 -6.48 -1.77
CA PRO A 164 13.92 -6.09 -0.75
C PRO A 164 13.81 -4.61 -0.35
N VAL A 165 13.16 -3.79 -1.19
CA VAL A 165 12.95 -2.37 -0.92
C VAL A 165 11.74 -2.13 -0.02
N GLY A 166 10.73 -3.03 -0.10
CA GLY A 166 9.46 -2.87 0.62
C GLY A 166 8.68 -1.64 0.17
N VAL A 167 8.69 -1.35 -1.12
CA VAL A 167 7.92 -0.28 -1.78
C VAL A 167 7.28 -0.85 -3.02
N LEU A 168 6.07 -0.43 -3.33
CA LEU A 168 5.38 -0.70 -4.60
C LEU A 168 4.64 0.56 -5.04
N THR A 169 4.66 0.86 -6.33
CA THR A 169 3.86 1.93 -6.94
C THR A 169 2.91 1.33 -7.99
N ASN A 170 2.94 1.81 -9.22
CA ASN A 170 2.08 1.33 -10.30
C ASN A 170 2.94 0.74 -11.43
N ASN A 171 2.62 1.09 -12.71
CA ASN A 171 3.45 0.73 -13.86
C ASN A 171 4.84 1.41 -13.80
N PRO A 172 5.89 0.82 -14.39
CA PRO A 172 5.94 -0.47 -15.09
C PRO A 172 5.94 -1.67 -14.12
N PRO A 173 5.99 -2.93 -14.62
CA PRO A 173 6.12 -4.13 -13.79
C PRO A 173 7.28 -4.03 -12.79
N PHE A 174 7.12 -4.66 -11.62
CA PHE A 174 8.03 -4.52 -10.49
C PHE A 174 9.51 -4.80 -10.82
N PRO A 175 9.87 -5.84 -11.61
CA PRO A 175 11.28 -6.06 -11.99
C PRO A 175 11.90 -4.89 -12.76
N VAL A 176 11.09 -4.19 -13.56
CA VAL A 176 11.55 -2.99 -14.28
C VAL A 176 11.76 -1.83 -13.32
N GLN A 177 10.86 -1.62 -12.35
CA GLN A 177 11.04 -0.61 -11.31
C GLN A 177 12.33 -0.84 -10.52
N MET A 178 12.59 -2.10 -10.13
CA MET A 178 13.83 -2.48 -9.45
C MET A 178 15.06 -2.23 -10.32
N PHE A 179 15.00 -2.58 -11.61
CA PHE A 179 16.10 -2.30 -12.55
C PHE A 179 16.37 -0.79 -12.67
N MET A 180 15.35 0.04 -12.71
CA MET A 180 15.50 1.51 -12.82
C MET A 180 16.20 2.14 -11.62
N LEU A 181 16.23 1.52 -10.44
CA LEU A 181 16.98 2.01 -9.28
C LEU A 181 18.50 2.12 -9.57
N ASN A 182 19.02 1.37 -10.53
CA ASN A 182 20.44 1.49 -10.95
C ASN A 182 20.80 2.90 -11.42
N ASN A 183 19.83 3.66 -11.93
CA ASN A 183 20.05 5.05 -12.36
C ASN A 183 20.34 5.99 -11.18
N TYR A 184 20.05 5.58 -9.95
CA TYR A 184 20.15 6.39 -8.73
C TYR A 184 21.29 5.96 -7.79
N MET A 185 22.22 5.08 -8.23
CA MET A 185 23.33 4.60 -7.40
C MET A 185 24.25 5.72 -6.88
N HIS A 186 24.27 6.88 -7.53
CA HIS A 186 25.05 8.04 -7.13
C HIS A 186 24.38 8.89 -6.06
N VAL A 187 23.09 8.65 -5.76
CA VAL A 187 22.32 9.45 -4.82
C VAL A 187 22.64 9.04 -3.38
N SER A 188 22.82 10.01 -2.51
CA SER A 188 23.24 9.82 -1.12
C SER A 188 22.60 10.87 -0.21
N PRO A 189 22.37 10.59 1.09
CA PRO A 189 22.01 11.62 2.07
C PRO A 189 23.17 12.55 2.40
N SER A 190 24.41 12.15 2.09
CA SER A 190 25.64 12.92 2.33
C SER A 190 25.89 13.93 1.20
N GLN A 191 26.67 14.96 1.51
CA GLN A 191 27.13 15.90 0.47
C GLN A 191 28.04 15.21 -0.53
N PRO A 192 27.92 15.51 -1.85
CA PRO A 192 28.73 14.91 -2.87
C PRO A 192 30.18 15.46 -2.83
N GLU A 193 31.12 14.61 -3.20
CA GLU A 193 32.48 15.01 -3.55
C GLU A 193 32.55 15.39 -5.04
N ASN A 194 33.57 16.17 -5.42
CA ASN A 194 33.77 16.51 -6.82
C ASN A 194 34.37 15.34 -7.60
N HIS A 195 33.53 14.55 -8.26
CA HIS A 195 33.93 13.51 -9.19
C HIS A 195 33.80 13.94 -10.67
N PHE A 196 33.37 15.18 -10.93
CA PHE A 196 33.15 15.65 -12.30
C PHE A 196 34.48 15.90 -13.04
N ALA A 197 35.36 16.71 -12.46
CA ALA A 197 36.70 16.91 -12.97
C ALA A 197 37.61 17.44 -11.84
N LYS A 198 38.77 16.82 -11.68
CA LYS A 198 39.72 17.15 -10.63
C LYS A 198 40.29 18.59 -10.75
N GLU A 199 40.40 19.06 -11.99
CA GLU A 199 40.97 20.37 -12.34
C GLU A 199 40.00 21.53 -12.13
N LEU A 200 38.68 21.23 -11.94
CA LEU A 200 37.65 22.22 -11.68
C LEU A 200 37.38 22.32 -10.17
N PRO A 201 37.52 23.50 -9.54
CA PRO A 201 37.27 23.69 -8.13
C PRO A 201 35.77 23.81 -7.86
N LEU A 202 35.02 22.71 -8.12
CA LEU A 202 33.58 22.66 -7.84
C LEU A 202 33.35 22.38 -6.35
N ALA A 203 32.42 23.13 -5.77
CA ALA A 203 32.04 23.00 -4.37
C ALA A 203 30.52 22.94 -4.20
N THR A 204 30.08 22.33 -3.12
CA THR A 204 28.65 22.31 -2.75
C THR A 204 28.20 23.73 -2.37
N TYR A 205 27.06 24.16 -2.91
CA TYR A 205 26.47 25.48 -2.65
C TYR A 205 25.28 25.42 -1.69
N SER A 206 24.76 24.23 -1.38
CA SER A 206 23.66 24.03 -0.41
C SER A 206 23.72 22.65 0.24
N ARG A 207 22.99 22.47 1.34
CA ARG A 207 22.75 21.12 1.91
C ARG A 207 21.79 20.33 1.03
N GLY A 208 21.84 18.99 1.14
CA GLY A 208 20.97 18.08 0.39
C GLY A 208 21.40 17.80 -1.04
N MET A 209 22.55 18.30 -1.49
CA MET A 209 23.03 18.10 -2.87
C MET A 209 23.36 16.64 -3.18
N GLY A 210 23.55 15.76 -2.20
CA GLY A 210 23.67 14.33 -2.42
C GLY A 210 22.42 13.70 -3.03
N GLY A 211 21.25 14.36 -2.88
CA GLY A 211 19.99 13.97 -3.50
C GLY A 211 19.79 14.47 -4.94
N LEU A 212 20.76 15.15 -5.55
CA LEU A 212 20.64 15.61 -6.94
C LEU A 212 20.47 14.43 -7.89
N GLY A 213 19.39 14.48 -8.69
CA GLY A 213 19.00 13.40 -9.58
C GLY A 213 17.85 12.53 -9.05
N LEU A 214 17.48 12.65 -7.75
CA LEU A 214 16.22 12.09 -7.29
C LEU A 214 15.05 12.76 -8.03
N PRO A 215 14.09 11.98 -8.58
CA PRO A 215 13.01 12.54 -9.34
C PRO A 215 12.03 13.31 -8.43
N GLY A 216 11.46 14.38 -8.96
CA GLY A 216 10.47 15.21 -8.27
C GLY A 216 9.06 15.13 -8.85
N ASP A 217 8.91 14.46 -9.99
CA ASP A 217 7.61 14.29 -10.63
C ASP A 217 6.80 13.17 -9.97
N LEU A 218 5.49 13.13 -10.29
CA LEU A 218 4.51 12.22 -9.68
C LEU A 218 4.32 10.91 -10.45
N SER A 219 5.13 10.63 -11.50
CA SER A 219 5.05 9.37 -12.22
C SER A 219 5.36 8.17 -11.29
N SER A 220 4.86 7.01 -11.65
CA SER A 220 4.99 5.81 -10.83
C SER A 220 6.46 5.44 -10.56
N ALA A 221 7.31 5.43 -11.58
CA ALA A 221 8.73 5.10 -11.44
C ALA A 221 9.49 6.14 -10.59
N SER A 222 9.13 7.41 -10.73
CA SER A 222 9.71 8.50 -9.93
C SER A 222 9.31 8.39 -8.46
N ARG A 223 8.04 8.12 -8.16
CA ARG A 223 7.57 7.88 -6.80
C ARG A 223 8.22 6.65 -6.18
N PHE A 224 8.39 5.57 -6.96
CA PHE A 224 9.10 4.38 -6.50
C PHE A 224 10.53 4.71 -6.04
N ALA A 225 11.33 5.35 -6.90
CA ALA A 225 12.71 5.73 -6.58
C ALA A 225 12.78 6.68 -5.37
N LYS A 226 11.90 7.67 -5.33
CA LYS A 226 11.88 8.67 -4.25
C LYS A 226 11.49 8.06 -2.90
N VAL A 227 10.44 7.23 -2.86
CA VAL A 227 10.01 6.57 -1.61
C VAL A 227 11.03 5.52 -1.18
N ALA A 228 11.62 4.77 -2.12
CA ALA A 228 12.69 3.82 -1.82
C ALA A 228 13.88 4.52 -1.14
N PHE A 229 14.36 5.62 -1.71
CA PHE A 229 15.44 6.40 -1.13
C PHE A 229 15.05 6.95 0.25
N THR A 230 13.91 7.61 0.35
CA THR A 230 13.43 8.23 1.59
C THR A 230 13.31 7.20 2.70
N LYS A 231 12.64 6.08 2.42
CA LYS A 231 12.44 4.98 3.38
C LYS A 231 13.76 4.37 3.87
N LEU A 232 14.67 4.08 2.95
CA LEU A 232 15.94 3.41 3.27
C LEU A 232 16.89 4.29 4.08
N HIS A 233 16.71 5.62 4.02
CA HIS A 233 17.51 6.58 4.79
C HIS A 233 16.75 7.25 5.95
N ALA A 234 15.44 6.98 6.07
CA ALA A 234 14.62 7.53 7.14
C ALA A 234 15.09 7.04 8.52
N ILE A 235 15.20 7.95 9.46
CA ILE A 235 15.54 7.67 10.84
C ILE A 235 14.38 8.14 11.71
N SER A 236 13.94 7.30 12.63
CA SER A 236 12.89 7.59 13.61
C SER A 236 13.39 7.25 15.00
N GLY A 237 12.75 7.79 16.02
CA GLY A 237 12.84 7.28 17.38
C GLY A 237 12.13 5.93 17.52
N GLU A 238 12.18 5.36 18.72
CA GLU A 238 11.64 4.02 19.01
C GLU A 238 10.17 4.03 19.43
N SER A 239 9.63 5.21 19.79
CA SER A 239 8.21 5.32 20.17
C SER A 239 7.29 5.13 18.96
N GLU A 240 6.10 4.63 19.22
CA GLU A 240 5.07 4.47 18.19
C GLU A 240 4.72 5.80 17.51
N ALA A 241 4.57 6.87 18.30
CA ALA A 241 4.25 8.20 17.76
C ALA A 241 5.33 8.72 16.81
N GLU A 242 6.62 8.54 17.15
CA GLU A 242 7.73 8.91 16.26
C GLU A 242 7.76 8.06 14.99
N SER A 243 7.53 6.77 15.12
CA SER A 243 7.52 5.82 13.97
C SER A 243 6.36 6.10 13.03
N VAL A 244 5.15 6.32 13.55
CA VAL A 244 3.96 6.72 12.78
C VAL A 244 4.20 8.06 12.08
N SER A 245 4.68 9.07 12.79
CA SER A 245 5.02 10.37 12.21
C SER A 245 6.04 10.21 11.06
N GLN A 246 7.11 9.44 11.27
CA GLN A 246 8.13 9.20 10.24
C GLN A 246 7.55 8.46 9.03
N PHE A 247 6.63 7.52 9.24
CA PHE A 247 5.96 6.83 8.14
C PHE A 247 5.16 7.79 7.26
N PHE A 248 4.40 8.70 7.86
CA PHE A 248 3.68 9.74 7.12
C PHE A 248 4.64 10.68 6.36
N HIS A 249 5.81 11.02 6.92
CA HIS A 249 6.84 11.78 6.21
C HIS A 249 7.42 11.01 5.00
N ILE A 250 7.58 9.69 5.11
CA ILE A 250 8.03 8.85 3.98
C ILE A 250 7.02 8.93 2.83
N LEU A 251 5.74 8.63 3.08
CA LEU A 251 4.71 8.66 2.05
C LEU A 251 4.32 10.08 1.62
N GLY A 252 4.35 11.06 2.52
CA GLY A 252 4.13 12.48 2.20
C GLY A 252 5.13 13.04 1.17
N SER A 253 6.29 12.39 1.01
CA SER A 253 7.26 12.77 -0.04
C SER A 253 6.74 12.58 -1.47
N VAL A 254 5.65 11.83 -1.66
CA VAL A 254 5.03 11.53 -2.97
C VAL A 254 3.52 11.76 -2.98
N GLU A 255 3.02 12.50 -2.00
CA GLU A 255 1.63 12.92 -1.94
C GLU A 255 1.25 13.75 -3.17
N GLN A 256 0.06 13.51 -3.70
CA GLN A 256 -0.42 14.17 -4.92
C GLN A 256 -1.35 15.35 -4.57
N GLN A 257 -0.93 16.54 -4.99
CA GLN A 257 -1.65 17.78 -4.75
C GLN A 257 -2.62 18.06 -5.89
N ARG A 258 -3.80 18.58 -5.55
CA ARG A 258 -4.82 18.98 -6.53
C ARG A 258 -4.24 20.01 -7.51
N GLY A 259 -4.39 19.74 -8.80
CA GLY A 259 -3.87 20.59 -9.87
C GLY A 259 -2.52 20.14 -10.44
N CYS A 260 -1.79 19.21 -9.78
CA CYS A 260 -0.46 18.77 -10.22
C CYS A 260 -0.48 17.49 -11.09
N CYS A 261 -1.57 16.74 -11.09
CA CYS A 261 -1.76 15.55 -11.92
C CYS A 261 -3.15 15.59 -12.57
N GLU A 262 -3.26 16.12 -13.78
CA GLU A 262 -4.51 16.17 -14.53
C GLU A 262 -4.73 14.84 -15.26
N VAL A 263 -5.89 14.21 -15.03
CA VAL A 263 -6.29 12.94 -15.65
C VAL A 263 -7.15 13.20 -16.89
N GLU A 264 -8.09 14.12 -16.75
CA GLU A 264 -8.94 14.67 -17.83
C GLU A 264 -9.08 16.17 -17.58
N PRO A 265 -9.49 16.98 -18.60
CA PRO A 265 -9.66 18.41 -18.40
C PRO A 265 -10.50 18.77 -17.18
N GLY A 266 -9.89 19.42 -16.20
CA GLY A 266 -10.50 19.82 -14.93
C GLY A 266 -10.67 18.72 -13.89
N LYS A 267 -10.17 17.50 -14.13
CA LYS A 267 -10.14 16.41 -13.16
C LYS A 267 -8.71 16.10 -12.75
N TYR A 268 -8.45 16.11 -11.48
CA TYR A 268 -7.11 15.96 -10.92
C TYR A 268 -7.05 14.76 -10.00
N GLU A 269 -5.97 14.01 -10.11
CA GLU A 269 -5.64 12.99 -9.13
C GLU A 269 -5.07 13.64 -7.88
N ILE A 270 -5.55 13.20 -6.72
CA ILE A 270 -5.10 13.64 -5.39
C ILE A 270 -4.87 12.42 -4.49
N THR A 271 -4.08 12.58 -3.46
CA THR A 271 -3.97 11.55 -2.42
C THR A 271 -5.21 11.58 -1.53
N ILE A 272 -6.19 10.72 -1.82
CA ILE A 272 -7.47 10.63 -1.09
C ILE A 272 -7.20 10.36 0.40
N TYR A 273 -6.34 9.37 0.68
CA TYR A 273 -5.85 9.09 2.02
C TYR A 273 -4.42 8.54 2.00
N THR A 274 -3.73 8.73 3.11
CA THR A 274 -2.50 8.01 3.44
C THR A 274 -2.77 7.14 4.65
N SER A 275 -2.42 5.85 4.58
CA SER A 275 -2.52 4.91 5.71
C SER A 275 -1.15 4.54 6.27
N CYS A 276 -1.15 4.21 7.57
CA CYS A 276 -0.03 3.62 8.30
C CYS A 276 -0.61 2.66 9.33
N VAL A 277 -0.31 1.37 9.23
CA VAL A 277 -0.78 0.39 10.20
C VAL A 277 0.40 -0.08 11.04
N ASN A 278 0.29 0.05 12.36
CA ASN A 278 1.17 -0.70 13.27
C ASN A 278 0.70 -2.16 13.25
N ALA A 279 1.39 -3.00 12.48
CA ALA A 279 0.98 -4.37 12.22
C ALA A 279 1.16 -5.29 13.45
N ASP A 280 2.09 -4.96 14.34
CA ASP A 280 2.28 -5.70 15.60
C ASP A 280 1.16 -5.43 16.61
N LYS A 281 0.51 -4.26 16.52
CA LYS A 281 -0.54 -3.83 17.46
C LYS A 281 -1.94 -3.79 16.86
N GLY A 282 -2.09 -3.94 15.56
CA GLY A 282 -3.38 -3.85 14.89
C GLY A 282 -4.03 -2.47 14.97
N ILE A 283 -3.24 -1.39 14.92
CA ILE A 283 -3.73 -0.01 14.95
C ILE A 283 -3.56 0.61 13.56
N TYR A 284 -4.67 1.01 12.97
CA TYR A 284 -4.73 1.65 11.67
C TYR A 284 -4.76 3.16 11.82
N TYR A 285 -3.70 3.85 11.40
CA TYR A 285 -3.60 5.31 11.36
C TYR A 285 -3.85 5.79 9.94
N TYR A 286 -4.50 6.95 9.78
CA TYR A 286 -4.70 7.57 8.48
C TYR A 286 -4.78 9.10 8.56
N THR A 287 -4.47 9.74 7.44
CA THR A 287 -4.83 11.12 7.10
C THR A 287 -5.64 11.11 5.82
N THR A 288 -6.40 12.17 5.55
CA THR A 288 -7.10 12.37 4.27
C THR A 288 -6.61 13.65 3.61
N TYR A 289 -6.92 13.82 2.33
CA TYR A 289 -6.58 15.07 1.63
C TYR A 289 -7.16 16.31 2.31
N GLU A 290 -8.35 16.19 2.89
CA GLU A 290 -9.07 17.29 3.53
C GLU A 290 -8.83 17.38 5.05
N ASN A 291 -8.07 16.44 5.64
CA ASN A 291 -7.74 16.44 7.08
C ASN A 291 -6.32 15.89 7.32
N HIS A 292 -5.41 16.78 7.72
CA HIS A 292 -4.00 16.46 8.01
C HIS A 292 -3.80 15.85 9.40
N GLN A 293 -4.80 15.92 10.30
CA GLN A 293 -4.69 15.29 11.59
C GLN A 293 -4.72 13.76 11.47
N ILE A 294 -3.72 13.10 12.03
CA ILE A 294 -3.67 11.65 12.07
C ILE A 294 -4.82 11.11 12.93
N GLN A 295 -5.67 10.29 12.33
CA GLN A 295 -6.73 9.54 12.99
C GLN A 295 -6.25 8.11 13.25
N ALA A 296 -6.85 7.42 14.22
CA ALA A 296 -6.49 6.04 14.56
C ALA A 296 -7.72 5.18 14.88
N VAL A 297 -7.71 3.95 14.36
CA VAL A 297 -8.67 2.89 14.76
C VAL A 297 -7.86 1.70 15.27
N ASP A 298 -8.14 1.28 16.49
CA ASP A 298 -7.50 0.14 17.15
C ASP A 298 -8.44 -1.06 17.08
N MET A 299 -8.08 -2.09 16.30
CA MET A 299 -8.90 -3.29 16.12
C MET A 299 -9.15 -4.05 17.44
N HIS A 300 -8.20 -3.97 18.39
CA HIS A 300 -8.33 -4.68 19.67
C HIS A 300 -9.30 -4.02 20.65
N ARG A 301 -9.83 -2.83 20.33
CA ARG A 301 -10.94 -2.23 21.06
C ARG A 301 -12.30 -2.76 20.61
N GLU A 302 -12.31 -3.55 19.52
CA GLU A 302 -13.52 -4.16 18.98
C GLU A 302 -13.69 -5.60 19.46
N ASN A 303 -14.92 -6.12 19.33
CA ASN A 303 -15.19 -7.53 19.56
C ASN A 303 -14.69 -8.35 18.36
N LEU A 304 -13.43 -8.81 18.43
CA LEU A 304 -12.83 -9.60 17.37
C LEU A 304 -13.41 -11.02 17.22
N ASP A 305 -14.18 -11.50 18.18
CA ASP A 305 -14.90 -12.78 18.09
C ASP A 305 -16.35 -12.61 17.59
N GLY A 306 -16.72 -11.40 17.16
CA GLY A 306 -17.99 -11.11 16.51
C GLY A 306 -18.09 -11.66 15.08
N ASP A 307 -19.24 -11.45 14.46
CA ASP A 307 -19.57 -11.87 13.10
C ASP A 307 -20.00 -10.72 12.18
N THR A 308 -19.94 -9.49 12.67
CA THR A 308 -20.43 -8.29 11.98
C THR A 308 -19.29 -7.28 11.81
N LEU A 309 -19.16 -6.70 10.62
CA LEU A 309 -18.19 -5.65 10.32
C LEU A 309 -18.34 -4.46 11.27
N ARG A 310 -17.20 -3.87 11.65
CA ARG A 310 -17.15 -2.56 12.33
C ARG A 310 -16.57 -1.55 11.35
N ARG A 311 -17.31 -0.46 11.13
CA ARG A 311 -17.08 0.49 10.04
C ARG A 311 -16.91 1.89 10.62
N TYR A 312 -15.87 2.59 10.18
CA TYR A 312 -15.47 3.92 10.63
C TYR A 312 -15.32 4.83 9.41
N PRO A 313 -16.32 5.65 9.07
CA PRO A 313 -16.21 6.63 8.00
C PRO A 313 -14.99 7.54 8.20
N LEU A 314 -14.34 7.93 7.10
CA LEU A 314 -13.20 8.83 7.15
C LEU A 314 -13.59 10.21 7.70
N VAL A 315 -12.70 10.76 8.51
CA VAL A 315 -12.82 12.14 9.02
C VAL A 315 -12.16 13.07 7.99
N ASN A 316 -12.98 13.80 7.24
CA ASN A 316 -12.54 14.68 6.16
C ASN A 316 -12.58 16.17 6.51
N GLU A 317 -13.00 16.54 7.73
CA GLU A 317 -13.02 17.93 8.17
C GLU A 317 -11.67 18.31 8.79
N GLU A 318 -11.01 19.32 8.22
CA GLU A 318 -9.70 19.79 8.71
C GLU A 318 -9.78 20.27 10.17
N GLN A 319 -8.87 19.79 10.99
CA GLN A 319 -8.79 20.06 12.41
C GLN A 319 -7.69 21.11 12.71
N ILE A 320 -8.06 22.38 12.67
CA ILE A 320 -7.11 23.48 12.97
C ILE A 320 -7.21 23.84 14.44
N ARG A 321 -6.14 23.61 15.20
CA ARG A 321 -6.03 24.01 16.60
C ARG A 321 -5.49 25.43 16.71
N VAL A 322 -6.31 26.36 17.17
CA VAL A 322 -5.86 27.71 17.54
C VAL A 322 -5.16 27.64 18.91
N VAL A 323 -3.95 28.18 19.02
CA VAL A 323 -3.10 28.03 20.21
C VAL A 323 -2.84 29.34 20.99
N ASN A 324 -3.49 30.45 20.62
CA ASN A 324 -3.48 31.75 21.30
C ASN A 324 -4.84 32.17 21.78
#